data_e464d45d20dbc568d95f1c3db8245019
#
_entry.id   e464d45d20dbc568d95f1c3db8245019
#
_cell.length_a   1.000
_cell.length_b   1.000
_cell.length_c   1.000
_cell.angle_alpha   90.00
_cell.angle_beta   90.00
_cell.angle_gamma   90.00
#
_symmetry.space_group_name_H-M   'P 1'
#
loop_
_entity.id
_entity.type
_entity.pdbx_description
1 polymer ?
#
loop_
_entity_poly.entity_id
_entity_poly.type
_entity_poly.pdbx_seq_one_letter_code
_entity_poly.pdbx_strand_id
1 'polypeptide(L)'
;MTAHIEQAPITHRRVLAIALPIVLSNATVPILGAVDTGVVGQLGEAAPIGAVGIGAVILTAVYWVFGFLRMGTTGLVGQAAGRGDAAEVSALLSRALLIAGAGGLALIGLQGPVFAAAFLVAPASAEVEALARGYLAIRVWSAPFAIAVYGITGWLIAQERARSVLVVQVAMNGANIGLDLVFVLGLGWGVPGVAAATVIAEVSGAALGLWFCRDAFARAAWRDWPRVFDRARLAHMASVNGDILIRSLLVQGIFVSFLFLASDYGDVRLAATQVLMQFLQITAYALDGFAFAAEALVARAFGAGRLDRLRRGALLTSVWGLASAVALALAFALAGGAIIDLMTTAEEVRAAARAYLPWMVAAPLLGLAPWMLDGIFIGATRARDMRNMMLLSVAIYAAAVAVLAPTLEVHGLWAAMLVSFLARGATLGARYPALERAALSSSAR
;
A
#
# COMPACT_ATOMS: atom_id res chain seq x y z
N MET A 1 -22.95 20.44 1.04
CA MET A 1 -21.71 20.48 0.25
C MET A 1 -21.47 19.24 -0.63
N THR A 2 -22.07 18.07 -0.35
CA THR A 2 -21.89 16.81 -1.11
C THR A 2 -22.57 16.81 -2.48
N ALA A 3 -23.74 17.40 -2.65
CA ALA A 3 -24.50 17.40 -3.91
C ALA A 3 -23.82 18.18 -5.06
N HIS A 4 -23.03 19.20 -4.75
CA HIS A 4 -22.30 19.97 -5.79
C HIS A 4 -21.07 19.26 -6.34
N ILE A 5 -20.45 18.34 -5.59
CA ILE A 5 -19.24 17.59 -6.02
C ILE A 5 -19.62 16.50 -7.02
N GLU A 6 -20.83 15.93 -6.92
CA GLU A 6 -21.31 14.86 -7.81
C GLU A 6 -21.54 15.32 -9.26
N GLN A 7 -21.87 16.59 -9.46
CA GLN A 7 -22.12 17.16 -10.80
C GLN A 7 -20.86 17.76 -11.46
N ALA A 8 -19.77 17.97 -10.71
CA ALA A 8 -18.57 18.57 -11.25
C ALA A 8 -17.87 17.65 -12.27
N PRO A 9 -17.41 18.19 -13.42
CA PRO A 9 -16.71 17.39 -14.42
C PRO A 9 -15.39 16.86 -13.87
N ILE A 10 -14.97 15.68 -14.35
CA ILE A 10 -13.63 15.15 -14.06
C ILE A 10 -12.63 15.93 -14.93
N THR A 11 -11.76 16.68 -14.29
CA THR A 11 -10.75 17.55 -14.92
C THR A 11 -9.34 17.13 -14.49
N HIS A 12 -8.32 17.56 -15.24
CA HIS A 12 -6.91 17.39 -14.85
C HIS A 12 -6.63 17.91 -13.43
N ARG A 13 -7.17 19.11 -13.10
CA ARG A 13 -7.02 19.71 -11.77
C ARG A 13 -7.59 18.82 -10.66
N ARG A 14 -8.74 18.17 -10.90
CA ARG A 14 -9.37 17.27 -9.92
C ARG A 14 -8.53 16.02 -9.72
N VAL A 15 -8.00 15.42 -10.79
CA VAL A 15 -7.08 14.28 -10.70
C VAL A 15 -5.84 14.63 -9.88
N LEU A 16 -5.17 15.74 -10.21
CA LEU A 16 -3.97 16.18 -9.48
C LEU A 16 -4.26 16.56 -8.03
N ALA A 17 -5.44 17.14 -7.74
CA ALA A 17 -5.85 17.47 -6.38
C ALA A 17 -6.04 16.23 -5.49
N ILE A 18 -6.29 15.05 -6.08
CA ILE A 18 -6.34 13.77 -5.36
C ILE A 18 -4.97 13.12 -5.36
N ALA A 19 -4.31 13.00 -6.52
CA ALA A 19 -3.09 12.23 -6.68
C ALA A 19 -1.89 12.85 -5.95
N LEU A 20 -1.64 14.15 -6.11
CA LEU A 20 -0.42 14.79 -5.57
C LEU A 20 -0.32 14.72 -4.02
N PRO A 21 -1.39 14.98 -3.24
CA PRO A 21 -1.31 14.81 -1.80
C PRO A 21 -0.98 13.36 -1.39
N ILE A 22 -1.43 12.35 -2.16
CA ILE A 22 -1.15 10.94 -1.89
C ILE A 22 0.31 10.61 -2.22
N VAL A 23 0.83 11.08 -3.37
CA VAL A 23 2.25 10.92 -3.71
C VAL A 23 3.15 11.53 -2.63
N LEU A 24 2.83 12.75 -2.18
CA LEU A 24 3.56 13.40 -1.09
C LEU A 24 3.45 12.63 0.23
N SER A 25 2.27 12.09 0.54
CA SER A 25 2.05 11.25 1.71
C SER A 25 2.95 10.00 1.67
N ASN A 26 2.97 9.29 0.55
CA ASN A 26 3.79 8.11 0.37
C ASN A 26 5.28 8.41 0.46
N ALA A 27 5.73 9.57 -0.03
CA ALA A 27 7.13 9.98 0.06
C ALA A 27 7.63 10.23 1.51
N THR A 28 6.73 10.42 2.48
CA THR A 28 7.12 10.56 3.89
C THR A 28 7.45 9.22 4.57
N VAL A 29 7.01 8.09 4.02
CA VAL A 29 7.19 6.77 4.63
C VAL A 29 8.67 6.34 4.73
N PRO A 30 9.49 6.44 3.66
CA PRO A 30 10.92 6.13 3.75
C PRO A 30 11.68 7.04 4.72
N ILE A 31 11.27 8.31 4.83
CA ILE A 31 11.88 9.27 5.75
C ILE A 31 11.71 8.81 7.20
N LEU A 32 10.53 8.33 7.56
CA LEU A 32 10.25 7.80 8.89
C LEU A 32 11.21 6.66 9.24
N GLY A 33 11.30 5.63 8.39
CA GLY A 33 12.19 4.49 8.63
C GLY A 33 13.67 4.87 8.74
N ALA A 34 14.12 5.88 7.97
CA ALA A 34 15.48 6.40 8.07
C ALA A 34 15.73 7.13 9.39
N VAL A 35 14.75 7.90 9.87
CA VAL A 35 14.85 8.61 11.16
C VAL A 35 14.84 7.63 12.33
N ASP A 36 13.92 6.67 12.36
CA ASP A 36 13.85 5.64 13.40
C ASP A 36 15.20 4.91 13.53
N THR A 37 15.76 4.46 12.39
CA THR A 37 17.08 3.82 12.36
C THR A 37 18.20 4.77 12.82
N GLY A 38 18.16 6.03 12.37
CA GLY A 38 19.15 7.04 12.74
C GLY A 38 19.14 7.38 14.22
N VAL A 39 17.95 7.53 14.81
CA VAL A 39 17.81 7.83 16.25
C VAL A 39 18.32 6.67 17.11
N VAL A 40 17.97 5.42 16.75
CA VAL A 40 18.47 4.23 17.43
C VAL A 40 19.97 4.07 17.24
N GLY A 41 20.49 4.45 16.07
CA GLY A 41 21.94 4.45 15.77
C GLY A 41 22.76 5.35 16.70
N GLN A 42 22.17 6.40 17.28
CA GLN A 42 22.86 7.27 18.26
C GLN A 42 23.07 6.60 19.62
N LEU A 43 22.46 5.45 19.88
CA LEU A 43 22.72 4.67 21.10
C LEU A 43 24.10 4.03 21.14
N GLY A 44 24.80 3.96 20.01
CA GLY A 44 26.16 3.44 19.89
C GLY A 44 26.30 1.90 19.94
N GLU A 45 25.19 1.18 19.95
CA GLU A 45 25.12 -0.28 20.03
C GLU A 45 24.42 -0.87 18.80
N ALA A 46 24.90 -2.01 18.30
CA ALA A 46 24.33 -2.65 17.11
C ALA A 46 23.01 -3.41 17.40
N ALA A 47 22.90 -4.01 18.59
CA ALA A 47 21.74 -4.84 18.95
C ALA A 47 20.40 -4.07 18.95
N PRO A 48 20.28 -2.84 19.49
CA PRO A 48 19.08 -2.00 19.38
C PRO A 48 18.65 -1.72 17.95
N ILE A 49 19.60 -1.41 17.04
CA ILE A 49 19.32 -1.15 15.62
C ILE A 49 18.71 -2.41 14.98
N GLY A 50 19.34 -3.57 15.20
CA GLY A 50 18.83 -4.84 14.72
C GLY A 50 17.44 -5.17 15.27
N ALA A 51 17.21 -4.93 16.57
CA ALA A 51 15.95 -5.21 17.23
C ALA A 51 14.78 -4.37 16.69
N VAL A 52 14.96 -3.06 16.55
CA VAL A 52 13.95 -2.16 15.98
C VAL A 52 13.71 -2.51 14.51
N GLY A 53 14.78 -2.77 13.72
CA GLY A 53 14.66 -3.16 12.32
C GLY A 53 13.85 -4.43 12.12
N ILE A 54 14.19 -5.53 12.82
CA ILE A 54 13.46 -6.81 12.73
C ILE A 54 12.02 -6.62 13.23
N GLY A 55 11.83 -5.96 14.36
CA GLY A 55 10.50 -5.70 14.92
C GLY A 55 9.59 -4.91 13.98
N ALA A 56 10.14 -3.87 13.35
CA ALA A 56 9.41 -3.07 12.36
C ALA A 56 9.04 -3.88 11.11
N VAL A 57 9.94 -4.72 10.59
CA VAL A 57 9.66 -5.61 9.45
C VAL A 57 8.55 -6.60 9.78
N ILE A 58 8.60 -7.24 10.96
CA ILE A 58 7.57 -8.20 11.40
C ILE A 58 6.19 -7.51 11.47
N LEU A 59 6.08 -6.35 12.13
CA LEU A 59 4.80 -5.65 12.25
C LEU A 59 4.31 -5.10 10.92
N THR A 60 5.20 -4.58 10.08
CA THR A 60 4.85 -4.12 8.74
C THR A 60 4.26 -5.26 7.92
N ALA A 61 4.87 -6.45 7.94
CA ALA A 61 4.36 -7.62 7.25
C ALA A 61 2.97 -8.05 7.78
N VAL A 62 2.79 -8.06 9.12
CA VAL A 62 1.51 -8.40 9.75
C VAL A 62 0.43 -7.37 9.43
N TYR A 63 0.72 -6.08 9.56
CA TYR A 63 -0.26 -5.03 9.29
C TYR A 63 -0.59 -4.91 7.79
N TRP A 64 0.38 -5.18 6.91
CA TRP A 64 0.16 -5.16 5.46
C TRP A 64 -0.94 -6.13 5.01
N VAL A 65 -1.12 -7.27 5.72
CA VAL A 65 -2.23 -8.20 5.49
C VAL A 65 -3.57 -7.47 5.52
N PHE A 66 -3.73 -6.46 6.36
CA PHE A 66 -4.94 -5.64 6.47
C PHE A 66 -5.06 -4.52 5.42
N GLY A 67 -4.11 -4.39 4.51
CA GLY A 67 -4.13 -3.41 3.42
C GLY A 67 -5.37 -3.53 2.52
N PHE A 68 -5.99 -4.72 2.47
CA PHE A 68 -7.27 -4.93 1.78
C PHE A 68 -8.37 -4.00 2.31
N LEU A 69 -8.32 -3.63 3.60
CA LEU A 69 -9.33 -2.79 4.22
C LEU A 69 -9.33 -1.37 3.62
N ARG A 70 -8.14 -0.82 3.27
CA ARG A 70 -8.06 0.46 2.56
C ARG A 70 -8.71 0.34 1.18
N MET A 71 -8.28 -0.63 0.39
CA MET A 71 -8.73 -0.83 -1.00
C MET A 71 -10.23 -1.10 -1.08
N GLY A 72 -10.72 -2.08 -0.29
CA GLY A 72 -12.13 -2.44 -0.28
C GLY A 72 -13.03 -1.31 0.23
N THR A 73 -12.58 -0.57 1.26
CA THR A 73 -13.31 0.60 1.76
C THR A 73 -13.38 1.69 0.70
N THR A 74 -12.28 1.99 -0.02
CA THR A 74 -12.30 2.99 -1.10
C THR A 74 -13.35 2.66 -2.17
N GLY A 75 -13.35 1.43 -2.67
CA GLY A 75 -14.29 0.99 -3.69
C GLY A 75 -15.75 1.04 -3.23
N LEU A 76 -16.05 0.42 -2.09
CA LEU A 76 -17.42 0.32 -1.56
C LEU A 76 -17.99 1.68 -1.17
N VAL A 77 -17.23 2.51 -0.47
CA VAL A 77 -17.64 3.86 -0.06
C VAL A 77 -17.82 4.78 -1.28
N GLY A 78 -16.89 4.71 -2.24
CA GLY A 78 -17.00 5.49 -3.47
C GLY A 78 -18.25 5.15 -4.27
N GLN A 79 -18.59 3.85 -4.37
CA GLN A 79 -19.83 3.41 -5.03
C GLN A 79 -21.08 3.82 -4.26
N ALA A 80 -21.10 3.71 -2.92
CA ALA A 80 -22.20 4.19 -2.11
C ALA A 80 -22.40 5.70 -2.27
N ALA A 81 -21.32 6.48 -2.29
CA ALA A 81 -21.35 7.91 -2.54
C ALA A 81 -21.87 8.22 -3.96
N GLY A 82 -21.45 7.45 -4.97
CA GLY A 82 -21.94 7.59 -6.34
C GLY A 82 -23.43 7.35 -6.50
N ARG A 83 -24.01 6.42 -5.72
CA ARG A 83 -25.46 6.18 -5.64
C ARG A 83 -26.21 7.21 -4.80
N GLY A 84 -25.53 8.14 -4.12
CA GLY A 84 -26.14 9.08 -3.19
C GLY A 84 -26.56 8.44 -1.86
N ASP A 85 -26.17 7.19 -1.55
CA ASP A 85 -26.48 6.49 -0.29
C ASP A 85 -25.52 6.93 0.83
N ALA A 86 -25.79 8.13 1.33
CA ALA A 86 -24.99 8.71 2.40
C ALA A 86 -25.08 7.92 3.73
N ALA A 87 -26.16 7.16 3.93
CA ALA A 87 -26.30 6.29 5.09
C ALA A 87 -25.33 5.10 4.99
N GLU A 88 -25.20 4.50 3.81
CA GLU A 88 -24.24 3.43 3.56
C GLU A 88 -22.79 3.91 3.65
N VAL A 89 -22.48 5.13 3.17
CA VAL A 89 -21.17 5.75 3.34
C VAL A 89 -20.74 5.81 4.82
N SER A 90 -21.67 6.16 5.73
CA SER A 90 -21.42 6.18 7.18
C SER A 90 -21.29 4.76 7.75
N ALA A 91 -22.19 3.84 7.38
CA ALA A 91 -22.17 2.46 7.85
C ALA A 91 -20.91 1.70 7.41
N LEU A 92 -20.38 1.98 6.21
CA LEU A 92 -19.14 1.39 5.72
C LEU A 92 -17.91 1.82 6.55
N LEU A 93 -17.87 3.06 7.03
CA LEU A 93 -16.82 3.48 7.97
C LEU A 93 -16.92 2.67 9.27
N SER A 94 -18.11 2.53 9.83
CA SER A 94 -18.31 1.75 11.06
C SER A 94 -17.90 0.29 10.88
N ARG A 95 -18.24 -0.35 9.75
CA ARG A 95 -17.77 -1.71 9.44
C ARG A 95 -16.25 -1.80 9.34
N ALA A 96 -15.61 -0.83 8.67
CA ALA A 96 -14.15 -0.79 8.57
C ALA A 96 -13.49 -0.66 9.95
N LEU A 97 -14.01 0.19 10.83
CA LEU A 97 -13.52 0.36 12.19
C LEU A 97 -13.75 -0.88 13.07
N LEU A 98 -14.90 -1.56 12.92
CA LEU A 98 -15.18 -2.82 13.61
C LEU A 98 -14.21 -3.93 13.18
N ILE A 99 -13.94 -4.04 11.87
CA ILE A 99 -12.94 -5.00 11.35
C ILE A 99 -11.55 -4.67 11.88
N ALA A 100 -11.18 -3.38 11.90
CA ALA A 100 -9.90 -2.94 12.43
C ALA A 100 -9.75 -3.23 13.92
N GLY A 101 -10.80 -2.95 14.71
CA GLY A 101 -10.85 -3.26 16.13
C GLY A 101 -10.75 -4.77 16.38
N ALA A 102 -11.55 -5.58 15.70
CA ALA A 102 -11.54 -7.04 15.84
C ALA A 102 -10.18 -7.64 15.41
N GLY A 103 -9.64 -7.20 14.26
CA GLY A 103 -8.33 -7.64 13.77
C GLY A 103 -7.19 -7.26 14.71
N GLY A 104 -7.20 -6.01 15.18
CA GLY A 104 -6.18 -5.51 16.12
C GLY A 104 -6.24 -6.22 17.48
N LEU A 105 -7.43 -6.43 18.03
CA LEU A 105 -7.61 -7.19 19.28
C LEU A 105 -7.22 -8.67 19.10
N ALA A 106 -7.52 -9.26 17.94
CA ALA A 106 -7.05 -10.62 17.64
C ALA A 106 -5.52 -10.70 17.60
N LEU A 107 -4.85 -9.71 17.01
CA LEU A 107 -3.37 -9.65 17.00
C LEU A 107 -2.80 -9.47 18.41
N ILE A 108 -3.42 -8.64 19.26
CA ILE A 108 -3.02 -8.51 20.67
C ILE A 108 -3.18 -9.85 21.40
N GLY A 109 -4.31 -10.55 21.20
CA GLY A 109 -4.55 -11.85 21.83
C GLY A 109 -3.62 -12.96 21.32
N LEU A 110 -3.24 -12.92 20.04
CA LEU A 110 -2.41 -13.92 19.38
C LEU A 110 -0.94 -13.50 19.26
N GLN A 111 -0.50 -12.43 19.94
CA GLN A 111 0.86 -11.92 19.84
C GLN A 111 1.94 -12.96 20.09
N GLY A 112 1.74 -13.83 21.08
CA GLY A 112 2.69 -14.89 21.45
C GLY A 112 3.00 -15.83 20.26
N PRO A 113 2.01 -16.57 19.74
CA PRO A 113 2.22 -17.45 18.59
C PRO A 113 2.64 -16.72 17.31
N VAL A 114 2.13 -15.50 17.07
CA VAL A 114 2.50 -14.71 15.87
C VAL A 114 3.98 -14.32 15.91
N PHE A 115 4.46 -13.81 17.04
CA PHE A 115 5.87 -13.43 17.18
C PHE A 115 6.80 -14.64 17.22
N ALA A 116 6.38 -15.75 17.87
CA ALA A 116 7.15 -17.00 17.83
C ALA A 116 7.32 -17.50 16.39
N ALA A 117 6.26 -17.51 15.59
CA ALA A 117 6.33 -17.89 14.18
C ALA A 117 7.21 -16.94 13.36
N ALA A 118 7.15 -15.63 13.62
CA ALA A 118 7.97 -14.65 12.93
C ALA A 118 9.48 -14.87 13.16
N PHE A 119 9.90 -15.14 14.40
CA PHE A 119 11.30 -15.43 14.72
C PHE A 119 11.79 -16.80 14.22
N LEU A 120 10.90 -17.75 13.93
CA LEU A 120 11.28 -18.96 13.20
C LEU A 120 11.67 -18.68 11.73
N VAL A 121 11.04 -17.70 11.13
CA VAL A 121 11.30 -17.29 9.73
C VAL A 121 12.46 -16.29 9.64
N ALA A 122 12.60 -15.40 10.62
CA ALA A 122 13.65 -14.39 10.69
C ALA A 122 14.46 -14.55 11.98
N PRO A 123 15.35 -15.56 12.08
CA PRO A 123 16.16 -15.79 13.27
C PRO A 123 17.16 -14.64 13.49
N ALA A 124 17.38 -14.28 14.74
CA ALA A 124 18.35 -13.28 15.17
C ALA A 124 19.20 -13.80 16.34
N SER A 125 20.24 -13.05 16.75
CA SER A 125 20.96 -13.36 17.97
C SER A 125 20.01 -13.28 19.19
N ALA A 126 20.32 -14.00 20.26
CA ALA A 126 19.47 -14.03 21.46
C ALA A 126 19.25 -12.64 22.05
N GLU A 127 20.24 -11.75 21.97
CA GLU A 127 20.18 -10.37 22.44
C GLU A 127 19.23 -9.53 21.58
N VAL A 128 19.38 -9.57 20.25
CA VAL A 128 18.52 -8.86 19.28
C VAL A 128 17.09 -9.36 19.39
N GLU A 129 16.88 -10.69 19.52
CA GLU A 129 15.55 -11.26 19.67
C GLU A 129 14.88 -10.81 20.98
N ALA A 130 15.59 -10.77 22.10
CA ALA A 130 15.07 -10.32 23.38
C ALA A 130 14.59 -8.85 23.30
N LEU A 131 15.42 -7.96 22.73
CA LEU A 131 15.08 -6.57 22.54
C LEU A 131 13.89 -6.40 21.55
N ALA A 132 13.89 -7.16 20.44
CA ALA A 132 12.83 -7.11 19.46
C ALA A 132 11.49 -7.60 20.03
N ARG A 133 11.49 -8.63 20.89
CA ARG A 133 10.29 -9.08 21.61
C ARG A 133 9.76 -7.99 22.55
N GLY A 134 10.63 -7.26 23.26
CA GLY A 134 10.25 -6.10 24.06
C GLY A 134 9.61 -4.98 23.21
N TYR A 135 10.22 -4.65 22.06
CA TYR A 135 9.68 -3.71 21.09
C TYR A 135 8.29 -4.13 20.60
N LEU A 136 8.14 -5.36 20.15
CA LEU A 136 6.88 -5.94 19.63
C LEU A 136 5.78 -5.97 20.69
N ALA A 137 6.11 -6.30 21.96
CA ALA A 137 5.17 -6.32 23.07
C ALA A 137 4.55 -4.95 23.38
N ILE A 138 5.29 -3.86 23.13
CA ILE A 138 4.77 -2.49 23.24
C ILE A 138 3.97 -2.13 21.99
N ARG A 139 4.55 -2.37 20.81
CA ARG A 139 3.99 -1.94 19.52
C ARG A 139 2.65 -2.60 19.16
N VAL A 140 2.42 -3.84 19.59
CA VAL A 140 1.19 -4.58 19.27
C VAL A 140 -0.07 -3.90 19.82
N TRP A 141 0.04 -3.08 20.86
CA TRP A 141 -1.10 -2.35 21.43
C TRP A 141 -1.64 -1.27 20.50
N SER A 142 -0.86 -0.80 19.53
CA SER A 142 -1.35 0.11 18.49
C SER A 142 -2.06 -0.60 17.33
N ALA A 143 -2.07 -1.93 17.26
CA ALA A 143 -2.64 -2.69 16.15
C ALA A 143 -4.07 -2.28 15.76
N PRO A 144 -5.04 -2.09 16.68
CA PRO A 144 -6.38 -1.62 16.32
C PRO A 144 -6.37 -0.26 15.62
N PHE A 145 -5.48 0.64 16.04
CA PHE A 145 -5.36 1.99 15.51
C PHE A 145 -4.63 2.01 14.16
N ALA A 146 -3.52 1.28 14.04
CA ALA A 146 -2.77 1.14 12.79
C ALA A 146 -3.66 0.53 11.68
N ILE A 147 -4.44 -0.50 11.99
CA ILE A 147 -5.38 -1.10 11.05
C ILE A 147 -6.56 -0.15 10.75
N ALA A 148 -7.04 0.61 11.75
CA ALA A 148 -8.10 1.59 11.55
C ALA A 148 -7.67 2.69 10.56
N VAL A 149 -6.40 3.11 10.58
CA VAL A 149 -5.86 4.09 9.63
C VAL A 149 -6.03 3.62 8.18
N TYR A 150 -5.93 2.32 7.87
CA TYR A 150 -6.25 1.81 6.53
C TYR A 150 -7.70 2.08 6.14
N GLY A 151 -8.66 1.73 7.00
CA GLY A 151 -10.09 1.97 6.76
C GLY A 151 -10.43 3.45 6.63
N ILE A 152 -9.88 4.29 7.52
CA ILE A 152 -10.04 5.75 7.52
C ILE A 152 -9.47 6.34 6.22
N THR A 153 -8.27 5.95 5.84
CA THR A 153 -7.61 6.41 4.60
C THR A 153 -8.45 6.02 3.38
N GLY A 154 -8.93 4.78 3.31
CA GLY A 154 -9.79 4.32 2.22
C GLY A 154 -11.09 5.14 2.15
N TRP A 155 -11.72 5.44 3.28
CA TRP A 155 -12.92 6.26 3.35
C TRP A 155 -12.66 7.72 2.89
N LEU A 156 -11.55 8.32 3.33
CA LEU A 156 -11.16 9.68 2.93
C LEU A 156 -10.83 9.77 1.44
N ILE A 157 -10.13 8.77 0.88
CA ILE A 157 -9.82 8.70 -0.55
C ILE A 157 -11.12 8.60 -1.36
N ALA A 158 -12.06 7.73 -0.98
CA ALA A 158 -13.37 7.59 -1.62
C ALA A 158 -14.18 8.90 -1.62
N GLN A 159 -13.99 9.74 -0.60
CA GLN A 159 -14.58 11.07 -0.49
C GLN A 159 -13.76 12.17 -1.18
N GLU A 160 -12.69 11.80 -1.90
CA GLU A 160 -11.76 12.72 -2.57
C GLU A 160 -11.06 13.71 -1.60
N ARG A 161 -10.93 13.32 -0.33
CA ARG A 161 -10.29 14.13 0.74
C ARG A 161 -8.81 13.79 0.88
N ALA A 162 -8.09 13.72 -0.23
CA ALA A 162 -6.67 13.34 -0.25
C ALA A 162 -5.77 14.26 0.58
N ARG A 163 -6.12 15.56 0.70
CA ARG A 163 -5.40 16.49 1.60
C ARG A 163 -5.51 16.06 3.07
N SER A 164 -6.67 15.53 3.49
CA SER A 164 -6.82 15.02 4.86
C SER A 164 -5.95 13.78 5.09
N VAL A 165 -5.80 12.90 4.08
CA VAL A 165 -4.88 11.77 4.14
C VAL A 165 -3.45 12.25 4.32
N LEU A 166 -3.00 13.23 3.53
CA LEU A 166 -1.66 13.82 3.66
C LEU A 166 -1.45 14.42 5.06
N VAL A 167 -2.41 15.18 5.58
CA VAL A 167 -2.29 15.79 6.91
C VAL A 167 -2.19 14.73 8.00
N VAL A 168 -3.00 13.67 7.94
CA VAL A 168 -2.93 12.54 8.90
C VAL A 168 -1.54 11.90 8.85
N GLN A 169 -1.04 11.60 7.65
CA GLN A 169 0.25 10.93 7.49
C GLN A 169 1.42 11.80 7.95
N VAL A 170 1.44 13.07 7.56
CA VAL A 170 2.50 14.01 7.97
C VAL A 170 2.45 14.27 9.47
N ALA A 171 1.27 14.44 10.06
CA ALA A 171 1.13 14.63 11.51
C ALA A 171 1.57 13.37 12.28
N MET A 172 1.19 12.19 11.82
CA MET A 172 1.58 10.90 12.42
C MET A 172 3.09 10.70 12.36
N ASN A 173 3.70 10.86 11.18
CA ASN A 173 5.14 10.70 11.00
C ASN A 173 5.92 11.79 11.75
N GLY A 174 5.45 13.05 11.74
CA GLY A 174 6.07 14.12 12.48
C GLY A 174 5.98 13.95 14.00
N ALA A 175 4.84 13.45 14.50
CA ALA A 175 4.71 13.09 15.92
C ALA A 175 5.65 11.95 16.31
N ASN A 176 5.77 10.91 15.48
CA ASN A 176 6.70 9.81 15.71
C ASN A 176 8.14 10.32 15.80
N ILE A 177 8.61 11.05 14.78
CA ILE A 177 9.97 11.63 14.75
C ILE A 177 10.23 12.49 15.99
N GLY A 178 9.29 13.38 16.33
CA GLY A 178 9.44 14.26 17.50
C GLY A 178 9.50 13.49 18.82
N LEU A 179 8.66 12.46 18.97
CA LEU A 179 8.64 11.62 20.17
C LEU A 179 9.86 10.69 20.24
N ASP A 180 10.39 10.19 19.13
CA ASP A 180 11.62 9.42 19.09
C ASP A 180 12.81 10.24 19.62
N LEU A 181 12.94 11.49 19.17
CA LEU A 181 13.97 12.38 19.67
C LEU A 181 13.84 12.63 21.18
N VAL A 182 12.62 12.82 21.67
CA VAL A 182 12.36 13.07 23.11
C VAL A 182 12.60 11.79 23.92
N PHE A 183 12.03 10.65 23.52
CA PHE A 183 12.06 9.43 24.34
C PHE A 183 13.41 8.73 24.28
N VAL A 184 14.05 8.69 23.11
CA VAL A 184 15.31 7.97 22.93
C VAL A 184 16.48 8.85 23.34
N LEU A 185 16.60 10.06 22.77
CA LEU A 185 17.76 10.93 23.02
C LEU A 185 17.59 11.78 24.27
N GLY A 186 16.36 12.27 24.56
CA GLY A 186 16.09 13.11 25.72
C GLY A 186 15.96 12.33 27.02
N LEU A 187 15.16 11.25 27.03
CA LEU A 187 14.85 10.46 28.22
C LEU A 187 15.69 9.18 28.36
N GLY A 188 16.42 8.79 27.31
CA GLY A 188 17.27 7.59 27.34
C GLY A 188 16.51 6.26 27.37
N TRP A 189 15.26 6.22 26.86
CA TRP A 189 14.43 5.02 26.92
C TRP A 189 14.84 3.93 25.92
N GLY A 190 15.77 4.21 24.98
CA GLY A 190 16.25 3.22 24.00
C GLY A 190 15.14 2.61 23.15
N VAL A 191 15.20 1.30 22.90
CA VAL A 191 14.24 0.54 22.07
C VAL A 191 12.78 0.68 22.55
N PRO A 192 12.45 0.60 23.86
CA PRO A 192 11.10 0.90 24.35
C PRO A 192 10.61 2.31 24.01
N GLY A 193 11.52 3.28 23.96
CA GLY A 193 11.20 4.67 23.58
C GLY A 193 10.68 4.78 22.16
N VAL A 194 11.36 4.14 21.20
CA VAL A 194 10.91 4.08 19.79
C VAL A 194 9.55 3.39 19.70
N ALA A 195 9.38 2.27 20.39
CA ALA A 195 8.11 1.55 20.39
C ALA A 195 6.96 2.43 20.92
N ALA A 196 7.15 3.13 22.03
CA ALA A 196 6.16 4.03 22.63
C ALA A 196 5.84 5.23 21.73
N ALA A 197 6.86 5.85 21.13
CA ALA A 197 6.70 6.96 20.20
C ALA A 197 5.80 6.58 19.03
N THR A 198 6.05 5.42 18.43
CA THR A 198 5.25 4.96 17.29
C THR A 198 3.82 4.59 17.71
N VAL A 199 3.60 3.99 18.90
CA VAL A 199 2.24 3.74 19.42
C VAL A 199 1.46 5.03 19.55
N ILE A 200 2.05 6.06 20.16
CA ILE A 200 1.40 7.37 20.33
C ILE A 200 1.13 8.01 18.97
N ALA A 201 2.07 7.94 18.05
CA ALA A 201 1.90 8.46 16.69
C ALA A 201 0.73 7.78 15.96
N GLU A 202 0.63 6.46 15.99
CA GLU A 202 -0.45 5.69 15.35
C GLU A 202 -1.82 5.97 15.98
N VAL A 203 -1.89 6.06 17.31
CA VAL A 203 -3.12 6.44 18.04
C VAL A 203 -3.55 7.85 17.67
N SER A 204 -2.62 8.81 17.67
CA SER A 204 -2.89 10.19 17.31
C SER A 204 -3.29 10.35 15.85
N GLY A 205 -2.65 9.59 14.94
CA GLY A 205 -3.01 9.51 13.54
C GLY A 205 -4.43 8.98 13.32
N ALA A 206 -4.80 7.91 14.00
CA ALA A 206 -6.16 7.36 13.97
C ALA A 206 -7.19 8.37 14.52
N ALA A 207 -6.89 9.03 15.65
CA ALA A 207 -7.77 10.04 16.23
C ALA A 207 -7.97 11.25 15.29
N LEU A 208 -6.88 11.76 14.69
CA LEU A 208 -6.95 12.84 13.71
C LEU A 208 -7.72 12.41 12.45
N GLY A 209 -7.50 11.19 11.98
CA GLY A 209 -8.23 10.62 10.85
C GLY A 209 -9.73 10.51 11.12
N LEU A 210 -10.13 10.06 12.31
CA LEU A 210 -11.53 10.02 12.75
C LEU A 210 -12.13 11.43 12.83
N TRP A 211 -11.36 12.41 13.30
CA TRP A 211 -11.80 13.81 13.31
C TRP A 211 -12.08 14.32 11.88
N PHE A 212 -11.29 13.95 10.89
CA PHE A 212 -11.59 14.27 9.48
C PHE A 212 -12.81 13.51 8.95
N CYS A 213 -13.19 12.38 9.55
CA CYS A 213 -14.38 11.60 9.19
C CYS A 213 -15.63 11.99 10.02
N ARG A 214 -15.58 13.03 10.88
CA ARG A 214 -16.64 13.37 11.83
C ARG A 214 -18.03 13.58 11.23
N ASP A 215 -18.12 13.97 9.97
CA ASP A 215 -19.39 14.10 9.25
C ASP A 215 -20.08 12.75 8.98
N ALA A 216 -19.35 11.65 8.96
CA ALA A 216 -19.95 10.31 8.93
C ALA A 216 -20.70 10.02 10.25
N PHE A 217 -20.19 10.50 11.39
CA PHE A 217 -20.78 10.31 12.71
C PHE A 217 -21.91 11.29 13.03
N ALA A 218 -22.04 12.38 12.28
CA ALA A 218 -23.15 13.32 12.42
C ALA A 218 -24.51 12.73 11.98
N ARG A 219 -24.49 11.61 11.27
CA ARG A 219 -25.69 10.90 10.80
C ARG A 219 -25.94 9.68 11.68
N ALA A 220 -27.19 9.40 12.06
CA ALA A 220 -27.52 8.22 12.88
C ALA A 220 -27.12 6.88 12.23
N ALA A 221 -26.91 6.85 10.92
CA ALA A 221 -26.58 5.65 10.14
C ALA A 221 -25.25 4.97 10.53
N TRP A 222 -24.31 5.65 11.17
CA TRP A 222 -23.08 5.03 11.65
C TRP A 222 -23.33 4.01 12.78
N ARG A 223 -24.42 4.17 13.55
CA ARG A 223 -24.87 3.29 14.63
C ARG A 223 -26.19 2.58 14.32
N ASP A 224 -26.61 2.59 13.07
CA ASP A 224 -27.75 1.78 12.60
C ASP A 224 -27.28 0.32 12.53
N TRP A 225 -27.32 -0.37 13.68
CA TRP A 225 -26.77 -1.71 13.81
C TRP A 225 -27.43 -2.72 12.86
N PRO A 226 -28.76 -2.69 12.60
CA PRO A 226 -29.37 -3.52 11.57
C PRO A 226 -28.73 -3.34 10.20
N ARG A 227 -28.39 -2.10 9.81
CA ARG A 227 -27.71 -1.79 8.57
C ARG A 227 -26.23 -2.20 8.60
N VAL A 228 -25.52 -1.91 9.70
CA VAL A 228 -24.09 -2.22 9.87
C VAL A 228 -23.87 -3.73 9.83
N PHE A 229 -24.73 -4.51 10.48
CA PHE A 229 -24.65 -5.98 10.54
C PHE A 229 -25.54 -6.69 9.50
N ASP A 230 -26.01 -5.99 8.46
CA ASP A 230 -26.74 -6.62 7.37
C ASP A 230 -25.89 -7.74 6.71
N ARG A 231 -26.44 -8.95 6.73
CA ARG A 231 -25.72 -10.15 6.30
C ARG A 231 -25.28 -10.10 4.83
N ALA A 232 -26.13 -9.58 3.95
CA ALA A 232 -25.84 -9.51 2.51
C ALA A 232 -24.70 -8.51 2.24
N ARG A 233 -24.73 -7.36 2.91
CA ARG A 233 -23.70 -6.31 2.80
C ARG A 233 -22.37 -6.75 3.40
N LEU A 234 -22.40 -7.43 4.55
CA LEU A 234 -21.20 -8.01 5.16
C LEU A 234 -20.60 -9.11 4.29
N ALA A 235 -21.40 -10.02 3.75
CA ALA A 235 -20.94 -11.06 2.84
C ALA A 235 -20.32 -10.46 1.56
N HIS A 236 -20.93 -9.41 1.00
CA HIS A 236 -20.37 -8.70 -0.13
C HIS A 236 -19.04 -8.04 0.21
N MET A 237 -18.95 -7.32 1.33
CA MET A 237 -17.71 -6.70 1.81
C MET A 237 -16.62 -7.75 2.09
N ALA A 238 -16.97 -8.88 2.71
CA ALA A 238 -16.04 -9.98 2.97
C ALA A 238 -15.53 -10.61 1.66
N SER A 239 -16.40 -10.81 0.67
CA SER A 239 -16.00 -11.32 -0.66
C SER A 239 -15.04 -10.38 -1.36
N VAL A 240 -15.33 -9.08 -1.41
CA VAL A 240 -14.46 -8.06 -2.03
C VAL A 240 -13.11 -8.02 -1.31
N ASN A 241 -13.11 -7.92 0.00
CA ASN A 241 -11.89 -7.85 0.81
C ASN A 241 -11.06 -9.14 0.72
N GLY A 242 -11.69 -10.30 0.72
CA GLY A 242 -11.03 -11.60 0.59
C GLY A 242 -10.35 -11.76 -0.78
N ASP A 243 -11.03 -11.37 -1.86
CA ASP A 243 -10.46 -11.40 -3.21
C ASP A 243 -9.27 -10.43 -3.34
N ILE A 244 -9.35 -9.23 -2.74
CA ILE A 244 -8.25 -8.26 -2.69
C ILE A 244 -7.07 -8.83 -1.88
N LEU A 245 -7.33 -9.45 -0.72
CA LEU A 245 -6.29 -10.06 0.12
C LEU A 245 -5.55 -11.15 -0.67
N ILE A 246 -6.26 -12.09 -1.28
CA ILE A 246 -5.65 -13.17 -2.08
C ILE A 246 -4.79 -12.57 -3.21
N ARG A 247 -5.34 -11.61 -3.97
CA ARG A 247 -4.59 -10.90 -5.01
C ARG A 247 -3.31 -10.26 -4.46
N SER A 248 -3.39 -9.61 -3.30
CA SER A 248 -2.25 -8.94 -2.68
C SER A 248 -1.17 -9.92 -2.21
N LEU A 249 -1.58 -11.05 -1.63
CA LEU A 249 -0.65 -12.13 -1.26
C LEU A 249 0.06 -12.72 -2.49
N LEU A 250 -0.64 -12.86 -3.61
CA LEU A 250 -0.05 -13.33 -4.87
C LEU A 250 0.99 -12.33 -5.43
N VAL A 251 0.71 -11.02 -5.36
CA VAL A 251 1.68 -9.97 -5.74
C VAL A 251 2.91 -10.06 -4.84
N GLN A 252 2.71 -10.13 -3.53
CA GLN A 252 3.81 -10.23 -2.58
C GLN A 252 4.63 -11.50 -2.80
N GLY A 253 3.96 -12.60 -3.16
CA GLY A 253 4.61 -13.86 -3.51
C GLY A 253 5.60 -13.73 -4.68
N ILE A 254 5.27 -12.93 -5.70
CA ILE A 254 6.22 -12.63 -6.81
C ILE A 254 7.45 -11.91 -6.25
N PHE A 255 7.30 -10.85 -5.46
CA PHE A 255 8.42 -10.09 -4.94
C PHE A 255 9.31 -10.91 -3.99
N VAL A 256 8.69 -11.71 -3.12
CA VAL A 256 9.41 -12.58 -2.18
C VAL A 256 10.17 -13.67 -2.94
N SER A 257 9.50 -14.38 -3.87
CA SER A 257 10.16 -15.42 -4.67
C SER A 257 11.31 -14.87 -5.52
N PHE A 258 11.15 -13.66 -6.06
CA PHE A 258 12.20 -12.98 -6.81
C PHE A 258 13.46 -12.77 -5.97
N LEU A 259 13.33 -12.30 -4.71
CA LEU A 259 14.46 -12.08 -3.82
C LEU A 259 15.11 -13.41 -3.38
N PHE A 260 14.32 -14.43 -3.08
CA PHE A 260 14.85 -15.76 -2.76
C PHE A 260 15.63 -16.34 -3.93
N LEU A 261 15.09 -16.28 -5.14
CA LEU A 261 15.78 -16.75 -6.34
C LEU A 261 17.07 -15.93 -6.64
N ALA A 262 17.04 -14.63 -6.36
CA ALA A 262 18.22 -13.79 -6.54
C ALA A 262 19.35 -14.17 -5.57
N SER A 263 19.03 -14.72 -4.39
CA SER A 263 20.06 -15.16 -3.42
C SER A 263 20.91 -16.35 -3.92
N ASP A 264 20.37 -17.17 -4.83
CA ASP A 264 21.12 -18.30 -5.42
C ASP A 264 22.29 -17.85 -6.30
N TYR A 265 22.30 -16.58 -6.73
CA TYR A 265 23.34 -16.03 -7.62
C TYR A 265 24.47 -15.28 -6.88
N GLY A 266 24.51 -15.39 -5.55
CA GLY A 266 25.56 -14.86 -4.69
C GLY A 266 25.29 -13.46 -4.11
N ASP A 267 26.05 -13.12 -3.07
CA ASP A 267 25.79 -11.96 -2.19
C ASP A 267 25.86 -10.61 -2.92
N VAL A 268 26.81 -10.43 -3.84
CA VAL A 268 26.96 -9.18 -4.61
C VAL A 268 25.74 -8.91 -5.47
N ARG A 269 25.22 -9.95 -6.17
CA ARG A 269 24.06 -9.83 -7.04
C ARG A 269 22.78 -9.64 -6.24
N LEU A 270 22.67 -10.29 -5.07
CA LEU A 270 21.57 -10.09 -4.15
C LEU A 270 21.57 -8.65 -3.60
N ALA A 271 22.73 -8.13 -3.17
CA ALA A 271 22.85 -6.76 -2.69
C ALA A 271 22.50 -5.73 -3.78
N ALA A 272 22.99 -5.93 -5.01
CA ALA A 272 22.61 -5.10 -6.15
C ALA A 272 21.10 -5.14 -6.43
N THR A 273 20.50 -6.31 -6.32
CA THR A 273 19.05 -6.48 -6.44
C THR A 273 18.27 -5.72 -5.37
N GLN A 274 18.73 -5.76 -4.11
CA GLN A 274 18.14 -4.99 -3.01
C GLN A 274 18.21 -3.47 -3.25
N VAL A 275 19.34 -2.97 -3.77
CA VAL A 275 19.46 -1.56 -4.16
C VAL A 275 18.42 -1.20 -5.23
N LEU A 276 18.27 -2.04 -6.25
CA LEU A 276 17.32 -1.78 -7.34
C LEU A 276 15.86 -1.95 -6.93
N MET A 277 15.56 -2.75 -5.93
CA MET A 277 14.21 -2.84 -5.36
C MET A 277 13.74 -1.49 -4.79
N GLN A 278 14.64 -0.61 -4.35
CA GLN A 278 14.27 0.74 -3.93
C GLN A 278 13.75 1.60 -5.10
N PHE A 279 14.28 1.41 -6.31
CA PHE A 279 13.76 2.07 -7.52
C PHE A 279 12.32 1.63 -7.82
N LEU A 280 12.02 0.34 -7.66
CA LEU A 280 10.64 -0.16 -7.77
C LEU A 280 9.74 0.41 -6.68
N GLN A 281 10.23 0.56 -5.46
CA GLN A 281 9.47 1.15 -4.35
C GLN A 281 9.15 2.63 -4.62
N ILE A 282 10.11 3.40 -5.13
CA ILE A 282 9.90 4.80 -5.57
C ILE A 282 8.84 4.83 -6.68
N THR A 283 8.94 3.92 -7.64
CA THR A 283 7.96 3.80 -8.73
C THR A 283 6.56 3.52 -8.18
N ALA A 284 6.42 2.58 -7.25
CA ALA A 284 5.15 2.25 -6.63
C ALA A 284 4.56 3.46 -5.91
N TYR A 285 5.33 4.15 -5.06
CA TYR A 285 4.84 5.33 -4.33
C TYR A 285 4.35 6.46 -5.24
N ALA A 286 5.04 6.69 -6.36
CA ALA A 286 4.64 7.71 -7.31
C ALA A 286 3.37 7.32 -8.09
N LEU A 287 3.29 6.08 -8.60
CA LEU A 287 2.14 5.61 -9.38
C LEU A 287 0.90 5.37 -8.51
N ASP A 288 1.07 4.97 -7.24
CA ASP A 288 -0.03 4.76 -6.30
C ASP A 288 -0.90 6.01 -6.11
N GLY A 289 -0.31 7.21 -6.16
CA GLY A 289 -1.10 8.45 -6.08
C GLY A 289 -2.14 8.55 -7.19
N PHE A 290 -1.77 8.19 -8.41
CA PHE A 290 -2.67 8.19 -9.57
C PHE A 290 -3.62 7.00 -9.57
N ALA A 291 -3.17 5.83 -9.11
CA ALA A 291 -4.02 4.66 -8.93
C ALA A 291 -5.13 4.92 -7.89
N PHE A 292 -4.82 5.58 -6.76
CA PHE A 292 -5.81 5.94 -5.75
C PHE A 292 -6.78 7.01 -6.24
N ALA A 293 -6.32 7.94 -7.09
CA ALA A 293 -7.22 8.86 -7.78
C ALA A 293 -8.17 8.11 -8.73
N ALA A 294 -7.67 7.09 -9.45
CA ALA A 294 -8.51 6.23 -10.27
C ALA A 294 -9.52 5.44 -9.41
N GLU A 295 -9.09 4.86 -8.27
CA GLU A 295 -10.00 4.18 -7.33
C GLU A 295 -11.19 5.08 -6.96
N ALA A 296 -10.91 6.31 -6.50
CA ALA A 296 -11.96 7.23 -6.04
C ALA A 296 -12.92 7.66 -7.15
N LEU A 297 -12.35 8.09 -8.29
CA LEU A 297 -13.16 8.63 -9.40
C LEU A 297 -13.97 7.55 -10.11
N VAL A 298 -13.36 6.37 -10.33
CA VAL A 298 -14.04 5.23 -10.95
C VAL A 298 -15.10 4.66 -10.01
N ALA A 299 -14.83 4.53 -8.70
CA ALA A 299 -15.82 4.04 -7.74
C ALA A 299 -17.10 4.88 -7.74
N ARG A 300 -16.97 6.21 -7.70
CA ARG A 300 -18.11 7.12 -7.78
C ARG A 300 -18.86 7.02 -9.10
N ALA A 301 -18.14 6.99 -10.21
CA ALA A 301 -18.74 6.89 -11.53
C ALA A 301 -19.47 5.55 -11.72
N PHE A 302 -18.87 4.46 -11.25
CA PHE A 302 -19.46 3.12 -11.27
C PHE A 302 -20.73 3.05 -10.41
N GLY A 303 -20.68 3.57 -9.18
CA GLY A 303 -21.83 3.63 -8.30
C GLY A 303 -22.99 4.48 -8.85
N ALA A 304 -22.67 5.56 -9.57
CA ALA A 304 -23.63 6.42 -10.24
C ALA A 304 -24.16 5.87 -11.58
N GLY A 305 -23.64 4.73 -12.08
CA GLY A 305 -23.98 4.18 -13.39
C GLY A 305 -23.54 5.04 -14.57
N ARG A 306 -22.53 5.93 -14.38
CA ARG A 306 -22.10 6.92 -15.38
C ARG A 306 -20.83 6.44 -16.10
N LEU A 307 -21.02 5.68 -17.19
CA LEU A 307 -19.92 5.13 -18.00
C LEU A 307 -19.03 6.23 -18.62
N ASP A 308 -19.61 7.36 -19.05
CA ASP A 308 -18.88 8.51 -19.56
C ASP A 308 -17.85 9.04 -18.55
N ARG A 309 -18.25 9.16 -17.28
CA ARG A 309 -17.39 9.60 -16.19
C ARG A 309 -16.35 8.55 -15.83
N LEU A 310 -16.75 7.25 -15.81
CA LEU A 310 -15.83 6.15 -15.57
C LEU A 310 -14.67 6.18 -16.57
N ARG A 311 -14.99 6.21 -17.85
CA ARG A 311 -13.97 6.29 -18.92
C ARG A 311 -13.09 7.53 -18.79
N ARG A 312 -13.68 8.69 -18.53
CA ARG A 312 -12.93 9.93 -18.36
C ARG A 312 -12.02 9.88 -17.13
N GLY A 313 -12.50 9.35 -16.02
CA GLY A 313 -11.70 9.15 -14.80
C GLY A 313 -10.51 8.23 -15.05
N ALA A 314 -10.76 7.04 -15.63
CA ALA A 314 -9.73 6.09 -15.99
C ALA A 314 -8.70 6.69 -16.96
N LEU A 315 -9.15 7.40 -18.00
CA LEU A 315 -8.26 8.01 -19.00
C LEU A 315 -7.38 9.09 -18.36
N LEU A 316 -7.97 10.07 -17.67
CA LEU A 316 -7.20 11.20 -17.15
C LEU A 316 -6.21 10.79 -16.06
N THR A 317 -6.56 9.82 -15.19
CA THR A 317 -5.62 9.29 -14.20
C THR A 317 -4.50 8.52 -14.87
N SER A 318 -4.79 7.73 -15.93
CA SER A 318 -3.77 7.00 -16.68
C SER A 318 -2.84 7.93 -17.47
N VAL A 319 -3.34 9.05 -18.01
CA VAL A 319 -2.49 10.07 -18.69
C VAL A 319 -1.49 10.67 -17.70
N TRP A 320 -1.93 11.05 -16.50
CA TRP A 320 -1.02 11.58 -15.48
C TRP A 320 -0.10 10.50 -14.89
N GLY A 321 -0.60 9.26 -14.75
CA GLY A 321 0.23 8.10 -14.41
C GLY A 321 1.33 7.87 -15.45
N LEU A 322 1.01 7.99 -16.76
CA LEU A 322 1.99 7.88 -17.83
C LEU A 322 3.03 9.00 -17.75
N ALA A 323 2.59 10.24 -17.55
CA ALA A 323 3.52 11.35 -17.38
C ALA A 323 4.48 11.13 -16.20
N SER A 324 3.98 10.62 -15.08
CA SER A 324 4.81 10.24 -13.92
C SER A 324 5.76 9.08 -14.25
N ALA A 325 5.29 8.03 -14.93
CA ALA A 325 6.12 6.90 -15.33
C ALA A 325 7.25 7.31 -16.28
N VAL A 326 6.96 8.18 -17.26
CA VAL A 326 7.97 8.73 -18.17
C VAL A 326 8.99 9.59 -17.41
N ALA A 327 8.53 10.44 -16.49
CA ALA A 327 9.42 11.27 -15.68
C ALA A 327 10.36 10.41 -14.82
N LEU A 328 9.84 9.33 -14.20
CA LEU A 328 10.65 8.38 -13.43
C LEU A 328 11.65 7.62 -14.31
N ALA A 329 11.20 7.10 -15.46
CA ALA A 329 12.09 6.40 -16.40
C ALA A 329 13.24 7.30 -16.84
N LEU A 330 12.96 8.57 -17.17
CA LEU A 330 14.00 9.56 -17.51
C LEU A 330 14.92 9.85 -16.31
N ALA A 331 14.37 10.04 -15.12
CA ALA A 331 15.15 10.26 -13.92
C ALA A 331 16.08 9.07 -13.61
N PHE A 332 15.60 7.84 -13.76
CA PHE A 332 16.40 6.64 -13.57
C PHE A 332 17.46 6.44 -14.67
N ALA A 333 17.13 6.80 -15.92
CA ALA A 333 18.10 6.75 -17.02
C ALA A 333 19.23 7.77 -16.85
N LEU A 334 18.92 8.98 -16.39
CA LEU A 334 19.89 10.08 -16.28
C LEU A 334 20.65 10.06 -14.95
N ALA A 335 19.97 9.78 -13.84
CA ALA A 335 20.51 9.88 -12.50
C ALA A 335 20.64 8.53 -11.77
N GLY A 336 20.18 7.41 -12.36
CA GLY A 336 20.17 6.11 -11.70
C GLY A 336 21.54 5.64 -11.23
N GLY A 337 22.58 5.89 -12.01
CA GLY A 337 23.97 5.59 -11.61
C GLY A 337 24.40 6.37 -10.36
N ALA A 338 24.09 7.68 -10.30
CA ALA A 338 24.41 8.51 -9.13
C ALA A 338 23.58 8.10 -7.88
N ILE A 339 22.31 7.70 -8.07
CA ILE A 339 21.49 7.17 -6.99
C ILE A 339 22.09 5.87 -6.44
N ILE A 340 22.56 4.95 -7.30
CA ILE A 340 23.25 3.73 -6.89
C ILE A 340 24.51 4.06 -6.08
N ASP A 341 25.30 5.04 -6.52
CA ASP A 341 26.53 5.47 -5.83
C ASP A 341 26.27 6.05 -4.45
N LEU A 342 25.14 6.73 -4.28
CA LEU A 342 24.70 7.25 -2.99
C LEU A 342 24.23 6.13 -2.03
N MET A 343 23.66 5.04 -2.58
CA MET A 343 23.09 3.95 -1.79
C MET A 343 24.12 2.94 -1.29
N THR A 344 25.24 2.78 -1.98
CA THR A 344 26.29 1.84 -1.58
C THR A 344 27.67 2.34 -1.97
N THR A 345 28.68 2.01 -1.14
CA THR A 345 30.10 2.28 -1.41
C THR A 345 30.85 1.06 -1.98
N ALA A 346 30.21 -0.12 -1.98
CA ALA A 346 30.82 -1.36 -2.49
C ALA A 346 30.86 -1.35 -4.02
N GLU A 347 32.04 -1.30 -4.60
CA GLU A 347 32.25 -1.13 -6.05
C GLU A 347 31.69 -2.29 -6.88
N GLU A 348 31.82 -3.53 -6.40
CA GLU A 348 31.23 -4.71 -7.06
C GLU A 348 29.71 -4.64 -7.10
N VAL A 349 29.05 -4.16 -6.01
CA VAL A 349 27.59 -3.98 -5.94
C VAL A 349 27.16 -2.86 -6.87
N ARG A 350 27.91 -1.74 -6.93
CA ARG A 350 27.66 -0.64 -7.88
C ARG A 350 27.72 -1.11 -9.33
N ALA A 351 28.75 -1.86 -9.68
CA ALA A 351 28.94 -2.40 -11.03
C ALA A 351 27.76 -3.32 -11.41
N ALA A 352 27.40 -4.26 -10.53
CA ALA A 352 26.26 -5.16 -10.74
C ALA A 352 24.91 -4.40 -10.83
N ALA A 353 24.66 -3.44 -9.93
CA ALA A 353 23.45 -2.64 -9.95
C ALA A 353 23.32 -1.81 -11.23
N ARG A 354 24.42 -1.22 -11.72
CA ARG A 354 24.42 -0.50 -13.00
C ARG A 354 24.14 -1.41 -14.19
N ALA A 355 24.63 -2.66 -14.18
CA ALA A 355 24.32 -3.64 -15.21
C ALA A 355 22.82 -3.95 -15.29
N TYR A 356 22.13 -3.96 -14.15
CA TYR A 356 20.67 -4.24 -14.08
C TYR A 356 19.81 -2.97 -14.16
N LEU A 357 20.38 -1.76 -14.07
CA LEU A 357 19.64 -0.49 -14.10
C LEU A 357 18.68 -0.32 -15.29
N PRO A 358 18.99 -0.80 -16.53
CA PRO A 358 18.04 -0.70 -17.63
C PRO A 358 16.67 -1.31 -17.35
N TRP A 359 16.60 -2.37 -16.51
CA TRP A 359 15.32 -2.95 -16.09
C TRP A 359 14.51 -1.98 -15.24
N MET A 360 15.18 -1.17 -14.41
CA MET A 360 14.52 -0.14 -13.59
C MET A 360 14.07 1.06 -14.39
N VAL A 361 14.77 1.39 -15.49
CA VAL A 361 14.31 2.41 -16.44
C VAL A 361 13.03 1.96 -17.15
N ALA A 362 12.94 0.68 -17.51
CA ALA A 362 11.75 0.11 -18.15
C ALA A 362 10.57 -0.12 -17.19
N ALA A 363 10.85 -0.39 -15.91
CA ALA A 363 9.85 -0.80 -14.92
C ALA A 363 8.68 0.19 -14.74
N PRO A 364 8.87 1.52 -14.63
CA PRO A 364 7.75 2.47 -14.52
C PRO A 364 6.82 2.43 -15.72
N LEU A 365 7.37 2.27 -16.92
CA LEU A 365 6.59 2.26 -18.16
C LEU A 365 5.80 0.96 -18.32
N LEU A 366 6.43 -0.19 -18.08
CA LEU A 366 5.78 -1.50 -18.19
C LEU A 366 4.84 -1.77 -17.00
N GLY A 367 5.12 -1.18 -15.84
CA GLY A 367 4.30 -1.23 -14.64
C GLY A 367 3.07 -0.33 -14.68
N LEU A 368 3.03 0.69 -15.53
CA LEU A 368 1.93 1.64 -15.60
C LEU A 368 0.56 0.96 -15.75
N ALA A 369 0.43 0.06 -16.73
CA ALA A 369 -0.84 -0.59 -17.03
C ALA A 369 -1.39 -1.40 -15.85
N PRO A 370 -0.65 -2.31 -15.20
CA PRO A 370 -1.16 -3.02 -14.02
C PRO A 370 -1.45 -2.09 -12.84
N TRP A 371 -0.66 -1.02 -12.57
CA TRP A 371 -0.95 -0.07 -11.50
C TRP A 371 -2.27 0.67 -11.73
N MET A 372 -2.48 1.21 -12.93
CA MET A 372 -3.69 1.96 -13.24
C MET A 372 -4.93 1.06 -13.28
N LEU A 373 -4.81 -0.14 -13.87
CA LEU A 373 -5.91 -1.09 -13.92
C LEU A 373 -6.27 -1.62 -12.52
N ASP A 374 -5.30 -1.84 -11.64
CA ASP A 374 -5.59 -2.17 -10.24
C ASP A 374 -6.48 -1.10 -9.60
N GLY A 375 -6.12 0.18 -9.71
CA GLY A 375 -6.96 1.27 -9.18
C GLY A 375 -8.37 1.29 -9.78
N ILE A 376 -8.49 1.12 -11.09
CA ILE A 376 -9.77 1.09 -11.80
C ILE A 376 -10.65 -0.10 -11.31
N PHE A 377 -10.07 -1.30 -11.20
CA PHE A 377 -10.80 -2.50 -10.80
C PHE A 377 -11.14 -2.50 -9.31
N ILE A 378 -10.30 -1.93 -8.44
CA ILE A 378 -10.61 -1.68 -7.01
C ILE A 378 -11.80 -0.73 -6.92
N GLY A 379 -11.78 0.40 -7.64
CA GLY A 379 -12.89 1.35 -7.68
C GLY A 379 -14.20 0.72 -8.13
N ALA A 380 -14.15 -0.13 -9.13
CA ALA A 380 -15.32 -0.89 -9.62
C ALA A 380 -15.70 -2.09 -8.71
N THR A 381 -14.95 -2.36 -7.62
CA THR A 381 -15.08 -3.56 -6.75
C THR A 381 -15.09 -4.88 -7.51
N ARG A 382 -14.36 -4.93 -8.65
CA ARG A 382 -14.20 -6.15 -9.48
C ARG A 382 -13.05 -7.01 -8.97
N ALA A 383 -12.96 -7.17 -7.65
CA ALA A 383 -11.86 -7.86 -6.96
C ALA A 383 -11.69 -9.32 -7.41
N ARG A 384 -12.80 -10.01 -7.76
CA ARG A 384 -12.75 -11.37 -8.29
C ARG A 384 -11.99 -11.46 -9.63
N ASP A 385 -12.19 -10.49 -10.52
CA ASP A 385 -11.44 -10.43 -11.78
C ASP A 385 -9.95 -10.18 -11.49
N MET A 386 -9.64 -9.28 -10.58
CA MET A 386 -8.25 -9.01 -10.17
C MET A 386 -7.56 -10.26 -9.63
N ARG A 387 -8.20 -10.98 -8.71
CA ARG A 387 -7.66 -12.24 -8.15
C ARG A 387 -7.40 -13.27 -9.25
N ASN A 388 -8.39 -13.52 -10.12
CA ASN A 388 -8.29 -14.54 -11.15
C ASN A 388 -7.19 -14.20 -12.18
N MET A 389 -7.10 -12.92 -12.58
CA MET A 389 -6.06 -12.47 -13.52
C MET A 389 -4.67 -12.48 -12.85
N MET A 390 -4.61 -12.23 -11.54
CA MET A 390 -3.37 -12.32 -10.80
C MET A 390 -2.86 -13.78 -10.70
N LEU A 391 -3.73 -14.76 -10.47
CA LEU A 391 -3.38 -16.18 -10.53
C LEU A 391 -2.75 -16.56 -11.88
N LEU A 392 -3.37 -16.10 -12.98
CA LEU A 392 -2.81 -16.33 -14.33
C LEU A 392 -1.45 -15.64 -14.49
N SER A 393 -1.31 -14.42 -13.99
CA SER A 393 -0.06 -13.65 -14.08
C SER A 393 1.06 -14.29 -13.25
N VAL A 394 0.76 -14.89 -12.11
CA VAL A 394 1.73 -15.67 -11.31
C VAL A 394 2.19 -16.91 -12.08
N ALA A 395 1.28 -17.61 -12.74
CA ALA A 395 1.64 -18.77 -13.56
C ALA A 395 2.55 -18.36 -14.73
N ILE A 396 2.27 -17.22 -15.39
CA ILE A 396 3.11 -16.67 -16.47
C ILE A 396 4.48 -16.26 -15.91
N TYR A 397 4.52 -15.61 -14.74
CA TYR A 397 5.77 -15.27 -14.06
C TYR A 397 6.61 -16.51 -13.76
N ALA A 398 6.00 -17.54 -13.17
CA ALA A 398 6.72 -18.77 -12.84
C ALA A 398 7.27 -19.47 -14.11
N ALA A 399 6.52 -19.50 -15.19
CA ALA A 399 6.99 -20.00 -16.48
C ALA A 399 8.14 -19.15 -17.03
N ALA A 400 8.04 -17.82 -16.95
CA ALA A 400 9.11 -16.91 -17.38
C ALA A 400 10.39 -17.12 -16.56
N VAL A 401 10.28 -17.27 -15.25
CA VAL A 401 11.42 -17.59 -14.37
C VAL A 401 12.06 -18.91 -14.79
N ALA A 402 11.26 -19.98 -14.98
CA ALA A 402 11.77 -21.30 -15.34
C ALA A 402 12.53 -21.32 -16.68
N VAL A 403 12.15 -20.43 -17.61
CA VAL A 403 12.80 -20.35 -18.95
C VAL A 403 13.98 -19.37 -18.96
N LEU A 404 13.81 -18.18 -18.32
CA LEU A 404 14.78 -17.10 -18.47
C LEU A 404 15.90 -17.15 -17.41
N ALA A 405 15.60 -17.56 -16.18
CA ALA A 405 16.59 -17.55 -15.10
C ALA A 405 17.76 -18.52 -15.37
N PRO A 406 17.57 -19.74 -15.90
CA PRO A 406 18.69 -20.64 -16.19
C PRO A 406 19.66 -20.13 -17.26
N THR A 407 19.17 -19.29 -18.18
CA THR A 407 19.97 -18.81 -19.34
C THR A 407 20.53 -17.41 -19.14
N LEU A 408 19.80 -16.54 -18.44
CA LEU A 408 20.13 -15.13 -18.26
C LEU A 408 20.43 -14.76 -16.81
N GLU A 409 20.39 -15.73 -15.89
CA GLU A 409 20.65 -15.53 -14.46
C GLU A 409 19.76 -14.40 -13.87
N VAL A 410 20.36 -13.42 -13.16
CA VAL A 410 19.64 -12.28 -12.56
C VAL A 410 18.97 -11.39 -13.60
N HIS A 411 19.52 -11.24 -14.80
CA HIS A 411 18.82 -10.57 -15.90
C HIS A 411 17.52 -11.31 -16.28
N GLY A 412 17.52 -12.63 -16.23
CA GLY A 412 16.35 -13.47 -16.47
C GLY A 412 15.26 -13.28 -15.39
N LEU A 413 15.66 -13.10 -14.13
CA LEU A 413 14.75 -12.78 -13.04
C LEU A 413 14.10 -11.40 -13.23
N TRP A 414 14.89 -10.37 -13.59
CA TRP A 414 14.37 -9.04 -13.87
C TRP A 414 13.41 -9.05 -15.09
N ALA A 415 13.78 -9.77 -16.15
CA ALA A 415 12.93 -9.97 -17.31
C ALA A 415 11.59 -10.63 -16.91
N ALA A 416 11.63 -11.71 -16.12
CA ALA A 416 10.43 -12.38 -15.61
C ALA A 416 9.56 -11.47 -14.75
N MET A 417 10.15 -10.61 -13.92
CA MET A 417 9.43 -9.59 -13.14
C MET A 417 8.66 -8.64 -14.08
N LEU A 418 9.31 -8.11 -15.12
CA LEU A 418 8.66 -7.20 -16.07
C LEU A 418 7.63 -7.94 -16.95
N VAL A 419 7.87 -9.22 -17.29
CA VAL A 419 6.85 -10.08 -17.92
C VAL A 419 5.61 -10.20 -17.03
N SER A 420 5.78 -10.30 -15.70
CA SER A 420 4.64 -10.30 -14.77
C SER A 420 3.84 -9.00 -14.82
N PHE A 421 4.48 -7.84 -14.97
CA PHE A 421 3.80 -6.55 -15.14
C PHE A 421 3.00 -6.51 -16.44
N LEU A 422 3.60 -6.95 -17.54
CA LEU A 422 2.90 -7.02 -18.82
C LEU A 422 1.72 -8.02 -18.76
N ALA A 423 1.90 -9.19 -18.17
CA ALA A 423 0.86 -10.18 -18.00
C ALA A 423 -0.32 -9.65 -17.19
N ARG A 424 -0.04 -8.97 -16.06
CA ARG A 424 -1.08 -8.31 -15.24
C ARG A 424 -1.83 -7.23 -16.04
N GLY A 425 -1.10 -6.39 -16.74
CA GLY A 425 -1.70 -5.34 -17.58
C GLY A 425 -2.57 -5.91 -18.69
N ALA A 426 -2.09 -6.91 -19.42
CA ALA A 426 -2.80 -7.53 -20.51
C ALA A 426 -4.05 -8.31 -20.05
N THR A 427 -3.91 -9.12 -19.00
CA THR A 427 -5.02 -9.96 -18.50
C THR A 427 -6.14 -9.14 -17.88
N LEU A 428 -5.80 -8.11 -17.07
CA LEU A 428 -6.78 -7.16 -16.54
C LEU A 428 -7.38 -6.27 -17.64
N GLY A 429 -6.58 -5.79 -18.58
CA GLY A 429 -7.04 -5.03 -19.74
C GLY A 429 -8.08 -5.80 -20.56
N ALA A 430 -7.88 -7.10 -20.77
CA ALA A 430 -8.86 -7.97 -21.43
C ALA A 430 -10.21 -8.07 -20.68
N ARG A 431 -10.23 -7.80 -19.38
CA ARG A 431 -11.46 -7.77 -18.55
C ARG A 431 -12.13 -6.39 -18.50
N TYR A 432 -11.48 -5.35 -19.01
CA TYR A 432 -12.01 -3.97 -18.97
C TYR A 432 -13.38 -3.82 -19.66
N PRO A 433 -13.66 -4.42 -20.85
CA PRO A 433 -15.00 -4.37 -21.44
C PRO A 433 -16.09 -5.02 -20.57
N ALA A 434 -15.75 -6.03 -19.77
CA ALA A 434 -16.69 -6.64 -18.82
C ALA A 434 -17.00 -5.73 -17.63
N LEU A 435 -16.00 -4.93 -17.18
CA LEU A 435 -16.18 -3.91 -16.16
C LEU A 435 -17.13 -2.80 -16.65
N GLU A 436 -16.97 -2.32 -17.88
CA GLU A 436 -17.85 -1.31 -18.48
C GLU A 436 -19.30 -1.80 -18.60
N ARG A 437 -19.51 -3.05 -19.05
CA ARG A 437 -20.86 -3.67 -19.11
C ARG A 437 -21.51 -3.76 -17.72
N ALA A 438 -20.71 -4.08 -16.69
CA ALA A 438 -21.22 -4.11 -15.33
C ALA A 438 -21.61 -2.73 -14.80
N ALA A 439 -20.91 -1.66 -15.20
CA ALA A 439 -21.28 -0.29 -14.86
C ALA A 439 -22.62 0.13 -15.46
N LEU A 440 -22.92 -0.28 -16.67
CA LEU A 440 -24.24 -0.03 -17.32
C LEU A 440 -25.36 -0.80 -16.65
N SER A 441 -25.13 -2.04 -16.23
CA SER A 441 -26.16 -2.84 -15.56
C SER A 441 -26.46 -2.37 -14.14
N SER A 442 -25.56 -1.64 -13.48
CA SER A 442 -25.79 -1.05 -12.16
C SER A 442 -26.72 0.17 -12.20
N SER A 443 -26.84 0.84 -13.35
CA SER A 443 -27.76 1.98 -13.56
C SER A 443 -29.22 1.56 -13.76
N ALA A 444 -29.45 0.28 -14.09
CA ALA A 444 -30.79 -0.27 -14.35
C ALA A 444 -31.46 -0.89 -13.10
N ARG A 445 -30.76 -0.92 -11.97
CA ARG A 445 -31.25 -1.41 -10.67
C ARG A 445 -31.37 -0.27 -9.66
#